data_7c35ed85ad9ea9ff96efc5b3c46e75cc
#
_entry.id   7c35ed85ad9ea9ff96efc5b3c46e75cc
#
_cell.length_a   1.000
_cell.length_b   1.000
_cell.length_c   1.000
_cell.angle_alpha   90.00
_cell.angle_beta   90.00
_cell.angle_gamma   90.00
#
_symmetry.space_group_name_H-M   'P 1'
#
loop_
_entity.id
_entity.type
_entity.pdbx_description
1 polymer ?
#
loop_
_entity_poly.entity_id
_entity_poly.type
_entity_poly.pdbx_seq_one_letter_code
_entity_poly.pdbx_strand_id
1 'polypeptide(L)'
;YTAYDIWFANKKVWDDEGIWPDESNNANGFEVNLYAIYADGATPGEIAAGKYTYSAEPGNFVHDGDSDYGFYDENGNPNEYVEFGQDDVEESELVIEVKHISGNIYEIKFTGGVDESGNPVSGYYKGEVDIFED
;
A
#
# COMPACT_ATOMS: atom_id res chain seq x y z
N TYR A 1 -15.83 -7.56 6.40
CA TYR A 1 -14.90 -6.45 6.16
C TYR A 1 -14.49 -6.42 4.69
N THR A 2 -14.24 -5.23 4.16
CA THR A 2 -13.61 -5.06 2.85
C THR A 2 -12.11 -4.96 3.05
N ALA A 3 -11.35 -5.75 2.29
CA ALA A 3 -9.90 -5.74 2.33
C ALA A 3 -9.35 -4.98 1.10
N TYR A 4 -8.30 -4.22 1.32
CA TYR A 4 -7.61 -3.48 0.26
C TYR A 4 -6.14 -3.81 0.26
N ASP A 5 -5.57 -3.80 -0.94
CA ASP A 5 -4.13 -3.70 -1.15
C ASP A 5 -3.89 -2.44 -1.97
N ILE A 6 -3.00 -1.58 -1.52
CA ILE A 6 -2.68 -0.33 -2.20
C ILE A 6 -1.26 -0.40 -2.69
N TRP A 7 -1.08 -0.26 -4.00
CA TRP A 7 0.22 -0.34 -4.64
C TRP A 7 0.61 1.01 -5.23
N PHE A 8 1.82 1.46 -4.92
CA PHE A 8 2.42 2.63 -5.54
C PHE A 8 3.61 2.20 -6.36
N ALA A 9 3.70 2.70 -7.57
CA ALA A 9 4.87 2.51 -8.43
C ALA A 9 5.27 3.85 -9.03
N ASN A 10 6.54 4.01 -9.35
CA ASN A 10 7.01 5.27 -9.94
C ASN A 10 6.63 5.42 -11.41
N LYS A 11 5.99 4.42 -11.99
CA LYS A 11 5.35 4.47 -13.31
C LYS A 11 4.24 3.44 -13.39
N LYS A 12 3.29 3.65 -14.30
CA LYS A 12 2.16 2.73 -14.47
C LYS A 12 2.63 1.44 -15.16
N VAL A 13 2.48 0.31 -14.48
CA VAL A 13 2.89 -1.01 -14.97
C VAL A 13 1.72 -2.01 -15.02
N TRP A 14 0.52 -1.61 -14.61
CA TRP A 14 -0.68 -2.44 -14.63
C TRP A 14 -1.56 -2.10 -15.83
N ASP A 15 -2.33 -3.09 -16.27
CA ASP A 15 -3.33 -2.91 -17.32
C ASP A 15 -4.69 -2.45 -16.75
N ASP A 16 -5.72 -2.39 -17.60
CA ASP A 16 -7.05 -1.93 -17.18
C ASP A 16 -7.76 -2.88 -16.20
N GLU A 17 -7.24 -4.10 -16.05
CA GLU A 17 -7.76 -5.09 -15.10
C GLU A 17 -6.93 -5.15 -13.82
N GLY A 18 -5.90 -4.32 -13.69
CA GLY A 18 -5.02 -4.31 -12.54
C GLY A 18 -3.94 -5.38 -12.58
N ILE A 19 -3.75 -6.01 -13.71
CA ILE A 19 -2.74 -7.05 -13.90
C ILE A 19 -1.46 -6.43 -14.44
N TRP A 20 -0.34 -6.80 -13.87
CA TRP A 20 0.98 -6.38 -14.34
C TRP A 20 1.40 -7.28 -15.51
N PRO A 21 1.29 -6.80 -16.75
CA PRO A 21 1.51 -7.66 -17.91
C PRO A 21 2.97 -8.05 -18.11
N ASP A 22 3.90 -7.22 -17.65
CA ASP A 22 5.33 -7.47 -17.81
C ASP A 22 6.08 -6.63 -16.77
N GLU A 23 6.78 -7.29 -15.85
CA GLU A 23 7.59 -6.62 -14.83
C GLU A 23 8.72 -5.78 -15.43
N SER A 24 9.19 -6.09 -16.64
CA SER A 24 10.20 -5.30 -17.33
C SER A 24 9.75 -3.85 -17.55
N ASN A 25 8.44 -3.60 -17.55
CA ASN A 25 7.88 -2.25 -17.62
C ASN A 25 8.28 -1.38 -16.42
N ASN A 26 8.71 -1.99 -15.32
CA ASN A 26 9.17 -1.28 -14.14
C ASN A 26 10.70 -1.25 -14.00
N ALA A 27 11.44 -1.43 -15.11
CA ALA A 27 12.90 -1.41 -15.10
C ALA A 27 13.45 -0.14 -14.42
N ASN A 28 14.36 -0.31 -13.47
CA ASN A 28 14.94 0.75 -12.63
C ASN A 28 13.90 1.51 -11.79
N GLY A 29 12.72 0.93 -11.60
CA GLY A 29 11.66 1.53 -10.84
C GLY A 29 11.66 1.12 -9.37
N PHE A 30 10.64 1.60 -8.67
CA PHE A 30 10.36 1.15 -7.32
C PHE A 30 8.87 1.03 -7.10
N GLU A 31 8.50 0.28 -6.07
CA GLU A 31 7.12 0.19 -5.62
C GLU A 31 7.04 0.21 -4.10
N VAL A 32 5.90 0.64 -3.60
CA VAL A 32 5.52 0.56 -2.19
C VAL A 32 4.17 -0.13 -2.14
N ASN A 33 4.05 -1.11 -1.26
CA ASN A 33 2.85 -1.90 -1.11
C ASN A 33 2.32 -1.79 0.31
N LEU A 34 1.06 -1.37 0.43
CA LEU A 34 0.33 -1.36 1.68
C LEU A 34 -0.70 -2.48 1.60
N TYR A 35 -0.45 -3.57 2.29
CA TYR A 35 -1.25 -4.78 2.20
C TYR A 35 -2.23 -4.93 3.35
N ALA A 36 -3.25 -5.72 3.09
CA ALA A 36 -4.20 -6.21 4.09
C ALA A 36 -4.78 -5.09 4.98
N ILE A 37 -5.30 -4.06 4.32
CA ILE A 37 -5.98 -2.93 4.95
C ILE A 37 -7.47 -3.26 4.96
N TYR A 38 -8.10 -3.18 6.13
CA TYR A 38 -9.49 -3.59 6.31
C TYR A 38 -10.36 -2.44 6.78
N ALA A 39 -11.55 -2.35 6.20
CA ALA A 39 -12.59 -1.42 6.67
C ALA A 39 -13.96 -2.09 6.59
N ASP A 40 -14.82 -1.75 7.53
CA ASP A 40 -16.21 -2.19 7.54
C ASP A 40 -17.09 -1.20 6.78
N GLY A 41 -18.09 -1.72 6.07
CA GLY A 41 -19.08 -0.88 5.40
C GLY A 41 -18.57 -0.02 4.26
N ALA A 42 -17.48 -0.42 3.60
CA ALA A 42 -16.94 0.33 2.48
C ALA A 42 -17.91 0.37 1.29
N THR A 43 -18.00 1.51 0.63
CA THR A 43 -18.76 1.66 -0.61
C THR A 43 -18.02 0.93 -1.74
N PRO A 44 -18.71 0.08 -2.53
CA PRO A 44 -18.07 -0.56 -3.68
C PRO A 44 -17.44 0.46 -4.64
N GLY A 45 -16.23 0.17 -5.11
CA GLY A 45 -15.48 1.04 -6.00
C GLY A 45 -14.78 2.22 -5.30
N GLU A 46 -14.80 2.25 -3.99
CA GLU A 46 -14.14 3.30 -3.19
C GLU A 46 -13.22 2.68 -2.13
N ILE A 47 -12.18 3.41 -1.79
CA ILE A 47 -11.36 3.09 -0.61
C ILE A 47 -11.96 3.85 0.56
N ALA A 48 -12.29 3.15 1.64
CA ALA A 48 -12.88 3.79 2.80
C ALA A 48 -11.91 4.81 3.41
N ALA A 49 -12.36 6.06 3.53
CA ALA A 49 -11.57 7.13 4.12
C ALA A 49 -11.50 6.98 5.63
N GLY A 50 -10.31 7.11 6.18
CA GLY A 50 -10.08 6.99 7.62
C GLY A 50 -8.64 6.75 7.95
N LYS A 51 -8.40 6.49 9.22
CA LYS A 51 -7.08 6.21 9.78
C LYS A 51 -7.01 4.73 10.15
N TYR A 52 -6.09 4.01 9.51
CA TYR A 52 -5.90 2.58 9.69
C TYR A 52 -4.71 2.34 10.62
N THR A 53 -4.93 1.58 11.67
CA THR A 53 -3.90 1.23 12.66
C THR A 53 -3.70 -0.27 12.72
N TYR A 54 -2.59 -0.71 13.31
CA TYR A 54 -2.25 -2.13 13.36
C TYR A 54 -3.24 -2.93 14.21
N SER A 55 -3.60 -4.12 13.70
CA SER A 55 -4.32 -5.14 14.44
C SER A 55 -3.92 -6.52 13.93
N ALA A 56 -3.71 -7.45 14.84
CA ALA A 56 -3.44 -8.84 14.48
C ALA A 56 -4.66 -9.54 13.86
N GLU A 57 -5.85 -8.98 14.05
CA GLU A 57 -7.10 -9.52 13.53
C GLU A 57 -7.76 -8.53 12.58
N PRO A 58 -8.43 -9.00 11.50
CA PRO A 58 -9.22 -8.12 10.64
C PRO A 58 -10.25 -7.34 11.46
N GLY A 59 -10.51 -6.12 11.08
CA GLY A 59 -11.46 -5.26 11.78
C GLY A 59 -11.77 -4.01 10.97
N ASN A 60 -12.30 -3.00 11.66
CA ASN A 60 -12.66 -1.74 11.03
C ASN A 60 -11.51 -0.74 11.16
N PHE A 61 -11.02 -0.26 10.03
CA PHE A 61 -9.90 0.67 9.95
C PHE A 61 -8.62 0.13 10.61
N VAL A 62 -8.23 -1.07 10.19
CA VAL A 62 -7.00 -1.72 10.67
C VAL A 62 -6.16 -2.22 9.50
N HIS A 63 -4.88 -2.43 9.73
CA HIS A 63 -3.97 -3.13 8.83
C HIS A 63 -3.22 -4.22 9.61
N ASP A 64 -2.73 -5.24 8.90
CA ASP A 64 -2.07 -6.37 9.55
C ASP A 64 -0.53 -6.23 9.66
N GLY A 65 0.01 -5.12 9.19
CA GLY A 65 1.44 -4.86 9.25
C GLY A 65 2.25 -5.43 8.10
N ASP A 66 1.61 -6.01 7.11
CA ASP A 66 2.29 -6.67 5.98
C ASP A 66 2.53 -5.68 4.83
N SER A 67 3.27 -4.61 5.11
CA SER A 67 3.61 -3.58 4.13
C SER A 67 5.10 -3.61 3.82
N ASP A 68 5.46 -3.39 2.56
CA ASP A 68 6.84 -3.46 2.11
C ASP A 68 7.14 -2.44 1.00
N TYR A 69 8.43 -2.30 0.68
CA TYR A 69 8.87 -1.58 -0.50
C TYR A 69 9.95 -2.37 -1.21
N GLY A 70 10.13 -2.10 -2.49
CA GLY A 70 11.13 -2.78 -3.29
C GLY A 70 11.58 -1.96 -4.48
N PHE A 71 12.75 -2.31 -4.99
CA PHE A 71 13.33 -1.70 -6.18
C PHE A 71 13.48 -2.75 -7.27
N TYR A 72 13.38 -2.31 -8.51
CA TYR A 72 13.56 -3.16 -9.68
C TYR A 72 14.91 -2.87 -10.33
N ASP A 73 15.53 -3.90 -10.89
CA ASP A 73 16.78 -3.76 -11.62
C ASP A 73 16.55 -3.21 -13.05
N GLU A 74 17.61 -3.11 -13.83
CA GLU A 74 17.57 -2.62 -15.21
C GLU A 74 16.75 -3.50 -16.15
N ASN A 75 16.48 -4.75 -15.78
CA ASN A 75 15.71 -5.71 -16.55
C ASN A 75 14.26 -5.84 -16.08
N GLY A 76 13.87 -5.06 -15.05
CA GLY A 76 12.54 -5.14 -14.46
C GLY A 76 12.35 -6.30 -13.50
N ASN A 77 13.42 -6.95 -13.06
CA ASN A 77 13.35 -7.98 -12.03
C ASN A 77 13.32 -7.33 -10.66
N PRO A 78 12.42 -7.75 -9.76
CA PRO A 78 12.39 -7.19 -8.43
C PRO A 78 13.63 -7.58 -7.64
N ASN A 79 14.20 -6.61 -6.95
CA ASN A 79 15.15 -6.86 -5.89
C ASN A 79 14.40 -7.34 -4.66
N GLU A 80 15.12 -7.70 -3.62
CA GLU A 80 14.53 -8.13 -2.37
C GLU A 80 13.65 -7.04 -1.78
N TYR A 81 12.41 -7.41 -1.37
CA TYR A 81 11.50 -6.50 -0.70
C TYR A 81 11.90 -6.28 0.74
N VAL A 82 11.68 -5.07 1.24
CA VAL A 82 11.96 -4.69 2.61
C VAL A 82 10.66 -4.38 3.32
N GLU A 83 10.35 -5.14 4.36
CA GLU A 83 9.15 -4.94 5.17
C GLU A 83 9.33 -3.75 6.09
N PHE A 84 8.26 -2.96 6.29
CA PHE A 84 8.28 -1.81 7.18
C PHE A 84 7.00 -1.67 8.02
N GLY A 85 6.03 -2.50 7.79
CA GLY A 85 4.73 -2.41 8.45
C GLY A 85 4.65 -3.11 9.79
N GLN A 86 5.60 -3.96 10.11
CA GLN A 86 5.64 -4.70 11.36
C GLN A 86 7.09 -4.82 11.80
N ASP A 87 7.35 -4.54 13.08
CA ASP A 87 8.64 -4.87 13.66
C ASP A 87 8.60 -6.28 14.28
N ASP A 88 9.73 -6.75 14.82
CA ASP A 88 9.87 -8.09 15.37
C ASP A 88 9.07 -8.34 16.67
N VAL A 89 8.32 -7.38 17.15
CA VAL A 89 7.71 -7.39 18.50
C VAL A 89 6.19 -7.33 18.51
N GLU A 90 5.50 -7.89 17.56
CA GLU A 90 4.04 -8.02 17.55
C GLU A 90 3.24 -6.70 17.50
N GLU A 91 3.90 -5.54 17.48
CA GLU A 91 3.26 -4.24 17.38
C GLU A 91 3.83 -3.46 16.22
N SER A 92 2.98 -2.73 15.55
CA SER A 92 3.38 -1.81 14.48
C SER A 92 2.88 -0.42 14.81
N GLU A 93 3.76 0.57 14.65
CA GLU A 93 3.39 1.98 14.78
C GLU A 93 2.97 2.59 13.44
N LEU A 94 2.96 1.79 12.37
CA LEU A 94 2.54 2.25 11.06
C LEU A 94 1.06 2.67 11.11
N VAL A 95 0.80 3.88 10.65
CA VAL A 95 -0.55 4.43 10.50
C VAL A 95 -0.73 4.81 9.04
N ILE A 96 -1.83 4.36 8.46
CA ILE A 96 -2.20 4.67 7.08
C ILE A 96 -3.44 5.55 7.13
N GLU A 97 -3.36 6.75 6.55
CA GLU A 97 -4.49 7.68 6.47
C GLU A 97 -4.95 7.80 5.03
N VAL A 98 -6.24 7.59 4.81
CA VAL A 98 -6.87 7.72 3.50
C VAL A 98 -7.90 8.84 3.57
N LYS A 99 -7.81 9.80 2.66
CA LYS A 99 -8.82 10.84 2.45
C LYS A 99 -9.35 10.74 1.03
N HIS A 100 -10.65 10.74 0.88
CA HIS A 100 -11.31 10.77 -0.41
C HIS A 100 -11.62 12.23 -0.78
N ILE A 101 -10.94 12.74 -1.81
CA ILE A 101 -11.09 14.15 -2.22
C ILE A 101 -12.31 14.30 -3.14
N SER A 102 -12.34 13.55 -4.24
CA SER A 102 -13.48 13.52 -5.18
C SER A 102 -13.25 12.43 -6.21
N GLY A 103 -14.30 11.78 -6.72
CA GLY A 103 -14.18 10.75 -7.76
C GLY A 103 -13.10 9.72 -7.42
N ASN A 104 -12.09 9.60 -8.25
CA ASN A 104 -10.94 8.72 -8.03
C ASN A 104 -9.71 9.46 -7.47
N ILE A 105 -9.89 10.67 -6.97
CA ILE A 105 -8.82 11.45 -6.36
C ILE A 105 -8.78 11.18 -4.86
N TYR A 106 -7.63 10.71 -4.41
CA TYR A 106 -7.39 10.36 -3.00
C TYR A 106 -6.11 11.02 -2.51
N GLU A 107 -6.05 11.19 -1.20
CA GLU A 107 -4.84 11.54 -0.49
C GLU A 107 -4.53 10.39 0.46
N ILE A 108 -3.35 9.79 0.31
CA ILE A 108 -2.94 8.64 1.09
C ILE A 108 -1.60 8.96 1.73
N LYS A 109 -1.54 8.85 3.06
CA LYS A 109 -0.36 9.13 3.84
C LYS A 109 -0.08 7.95 4.76
N PHE A 110 1.17 7.53 4.84
CA PHE A 110 1.56 6.53 5.82
C PHE A 110 2.79 7.01 6.60
N THR A 111 2.77 6.80 7.90
CA THR A 111 3.80 7.26 8.84
C THR A 111 4.01 6.20 9.92
N GLY A 112 5.15 6.28 10.61
CA GLY A 112 5.43 5.41 11.74
C GLY A 112 5.95 4.03 11.36
N GLY A 113 6.16 3.76 10.06
CA GLY A 113 6.77 2.52 9.61
C GLY A 113 8.25 2.47 9.99
N VAL A 114 8.74 1.29 10.27
CA VAL A 114 10.16 1.04 10.57
C VAL A 114 10.60 -0.20 9.80
N ASP A 115 11.66 -0.08 9.01
CA ASP A 115 12.15 -1.21 8.25
C ASP A 115 12.98 -2.18 9.10
N GLU A 116 13.44 -3.28 8.50
CA GLU A 116 14.20 -4.32 9.19
C GLU A 116 15.52 -3.82 9.78
N SER A 117 16.05 -2.72 9.26
CA SER A 117 17.28 -2.09 9.75
C SER A 117 17.03 -1.01 10.78
N GLY A 118 15.78 -0.78 11.18
CA GLY A 118 15.40 0.25 12.14
C GLY A 118 15.25 1.64 11.55
N ASN A 119 15.21 1.79 10.22
CA ASN A 119 15.04 3.08 9.57
C ASN A 119 13.56 3.45 9.45
N PRO A 120 13.18 4.71 9.73
CA PRO A 120 11.80 5.12 9.56
C PRO A 120 11.40 5.16 8.09
N VAL A 121 10.17 4.72 7.81
CA VAL A 121 9.59 4.72 6.48
C VAL A 121 8.26 5.46 6.52
N SER A 122 8.11 6.43 5.64
CA SER A 122 6.86 7.16 5.49
C SER A 122 6.64 7.53 4.02
N GLY A 123 5.41 7.88 3.67
CA GLY A 123 5.10 8.28 2.32
C GLY A 123 3.83 9.08 2.24
N TYR A 124 3.66 9.74 1.09
CA TYR A 124 2.51 10.58 0.80
C TYR A 124 2.21 10.55 -0.69
N TYR A 125 0.93 10.42 -1.02
CA TYR A 125 0.43 10.49 -2.38
C TYR A 125 -0.87 11.27 -2.42
N LYS A 126 -1.02 12.15 -3.41
CA LYS A 126 -2.29 12.79 -3.71
C LYS A 126 -2.47 12.78 -5.22
N GLY A 127 -3.56 12.20 -5.68
CA GLY A 127 -3.86 12.11 -7.11
C GLY A 127 -4.89 11.04 -7.42
N GLU A 128 -4.97 10.70 -8.70
CA GLU A 128 -5.86 9.65 -9.17
C GLU A 128 -5.39 8.27 -8.70
N VAL A 129 -6.37 7.42 -8.41
CA VAL A 129 -6.16 6.03 -8.03
C VAL A 129 -6.98 5.17 -8.98
N ASP A 130 -6.37 4.15 -9.55
CA ASP A 130 -7.07 3.12 -10.31
C ASP A 130 -7.54 2.05 -9.31
N ILE A 131 -8.84 1.79 -9.28
CA ILE A 131 -9.43 0.84 -8.33
C ILE A 131 -9.89 -0.40 -9.09
N PHE A 132 -9.39 -1.55 -8.68
CA PHE A 132 -9.73 -2.84 -9.26
C PHE A 132 -10.39 -3.70 -8.19
N GLU A 133 -11.49 -4.34 -8.55
CA GLU A 133 -12.23 -5.24 -7.66
C GLU A 133 -12.07 -6.69 -8.13
N ASP A 134 -11.87 -7.57 -7.17
CA ASP A 134 -11.85 -9.02 -7.42
C ASP A 134 -13.27 -9.60 -7.49
#